data_01c285e24a35dae0931e49f94d57d3ad
#
_entry.id   01c285e24a35dae0931e49f94d57d3ad
#
_cell.length_a   1.000
_cell.length_b   1.000
_cell.length_c   1.000
_cell.angle_alpha   90.00
_cell.angle_beta   90.00
_cell.angle_gamma   90.00
#
_symmetry.space_group_name_H-M   'P 1'
#
loop_
_entity.id
_entity.type
_entity.pdbx_description
1 polymer ?
#
loop_
_entity_poly.entity_id
_entity_poly.type
_entity_poly.pdbx_seq_one_letter_code
_entity_poly.pdbx_strand_id
1 'polypeptide(L)'
;MTLDHSIIRLSINPKGFGENPDELTQDMFASELPVQHSHDYFCDEESGHYIGVWDTTDMVEAAGPYEFEEFMVVLEGRAQIKNNQTNVIDTINAGESFIIPKGYDCQWIQEGYLRKFYVIAENSAVESSEPENAISNVIILPNDGDVESQVSYQNNSGNFTAGIYKGNVEESPIALSKHHRFIYIKQGSL
;
A
#
# COMPACT_ATOMS: atom_id res chain seq x y z
N MET A 1 24.38 10.82 -8.98
CA MET A 1 22.99 11.03 -9.41
C MET A 1 22.43 12.21 -8.66
N THR A 2 21.98 13.25 -9.34
CA THR A 2 21.20 14.33 -8.73
C THR A 2 19.79 13.81 -8.56
N LEU A 3 19.35 13.62 -7.30
CA LEU A 3 17.95 13.32 -7.02
C LEU A 3 17.10 14.45 -7.60
N ASP A 4 16.19 14.10 -8.51
CA ASP A 4 15.17 15.04 -8.96
C ASP A 4 14.17 15.20 -7.81
N HIS A 5 14.21 16.36 -7.16
CA HIS A 5 13.36 16.70 -6.02
C HIS A 5 12.00 17.24 -6.48
N SER A 6 11.36 16.61 -7.46
CA SER A 6 10.04 17.03 -7.92
C SER A 6 8.93 16.49 -7.01
N ILE A 7 7.89 17.31 -6.81
CA ILE A 7 6.65 16.87 -6.16
C ILE A 7 5.74 16.31 -7.24
N ILE A 8 5.44 15.01 -7.13
CA ILE A 8 4.50 14.33 -8.02
C ILE A 8 3.12 14.35 -7.34
N ARG A 9 2.13 14.95 -7.99
CA ARG A 9 0.74 14.95 -7.52
C ARG A 9 0.01 13.75 -8.12
N LEU A 10 -0.54 12.89 -7.26
CA LEU A 10 -1.29 11.73 -7.67
C LEU A 10 -2.76 12.11 -7.92
N SER A 11 -3.33 11.60 -9.01
CA SER A 11 -4.76 11.67 -9.30
C SER A 11 -5.40 10.32 -9.02
N ILE A 12 -6.60 10.29 -8.49
CA ILE A 12 -7.36 9.05 -8.34
C ILE A 12 -7.79 8.45 -9.69
N ASN A 13 -7.76 9.26 -10.74
CA ASN A 13 -8.16 8.86 -12.09
C ASN A 13 -7.25 9.53 -13.13
N PRO A 14 -6.02 9.02 -13.33
CA PRO A 14 -5.12 9.57 -14.32
C PRO A 14 -5.64 9.35 -15.74
N LYS A 15 -5.17 10.17 -16.68
CA LYS A 15 -5.58 10.07 -18.07
C LYS A 15 -5.21 8.70 -18.65
N GLY A 16 -6.18 8.02 -19.25
CA GLY A 16 -6.02 6.69 -19.85
C GLY A 16 -6.12 5.53 -18.85
N PHE A 17 -6.30 5.80 -17.56
CA PHE A 17 -6.53 4.77 -16.57
C PHE A 17 -7.83 3.99 -16.87
N GLY A 18 -7.75 2.66 -16.86
CA GLY A 18 -8.87 1.79 -17.19
C GLY A 18 -9.07 1.50 -18.70
N GLU A 19 -8.24 2.08 -19.58
CA GLU A 19 -8.36 1.82 -21.03
C GLU A 19 -7.76 0.46 -21.43
N ASN A 20 -6.70 0.03 -20.74
CA ASN A 20 -6.02 -1.23 -21.02
C ASN A 20 -5.88 -2.02 -19.71
N PRO A 21 -6.47 -3.21 -19.62
CA PRO A 21 -6.31 -4.05 -18.46
C PRO A 21 -4.88 -4.60 -18.36
N ASP A 22 -4.45 -4.87 -17.13
CA ASP A 22 -3.18 -5.51 -16.85
C ASP A 22 -3.15 -6.96 -17.37
N GLU A 23 -1.99 -7.43 -17.78
CA GLU A 23 -1.79 -8.82 -18.18
C GLU A 23 -1.67 -9.70 -16.93
N LEU A 24 -2.64 -10.58 -16.71
CA LEU A 24 -2.74 -11.45 -15.54
C LEU A 24 -2.60 -12.92 -15.92
N THR A 25 -2.08 -13.72 -14.99
CA THR A 25 -1.98 -15.17 -15.16
C THR A 25 -2.82 -15.90 -14.10
N GLN A 26 -3.34 -17.08 -14.45
CA GLN A 26 -4.28 -17.82 -13.60
C GLN A 26 -3.65 -18.29 -12.28
N ASP A 27 -2.38 -18.49 -12.22
CA ASP A 27 -1.65 -18.93 -11.02
C ASP A 27 -1.62 -17.87 -9.91
N MET A 28 -1.86 -16.60 -10.25
CA MET A 28 -2.01 -15.52 -9.28
C MET A 28 -3.35 -15.56 -8.52
N PHE A 29 -4.35 -16.31 -9.01
CA PHE A 29 -5.71 -16.26 -8.50
C PHE A 29 -6.29 -17.65 -8.23
N ALA A 30 -7.01 -17.76 -7.12
CA ALA A 30 -7.85 -18.91 -6.78
C ALA A 30 -9.27 -18.81 -7.40
N SER A 31 -9.65 -17.61 -7.88
CA SER A 31 -10.89 -17.32 -8.62
C SER A 31 -10.65 -17.33 -10.14
N GLU A 32 -11.69 -16.98 -10.91
CA GLU A 32 -11.51 -16.51 -12.28
C GLU A 32 -10.68 -15.23 -12.30
N LEU A 33 -10.05 -14.94 -13.46
CA LEU A 33 -9.24 -13.73 -13.63
C LEU A 33 -10.09 -12.48 -13.48
N PRO A 34 -9.69 -11.54 -12.62
CA PRO A 34 -10.33 -10.23 -12.54
C PRO A 34 -9.94 -9.36 -13.74
N VAL A 35 -10.58 -8.20 -13.85
CA VAL A 35 -10.07 -7.10 -14.66
C VAL A 35 -9.37 -6.14 -13.73
N GLN A 36 -8.09 -5.88 -13.97
CA GLN A 36 -7.24 -4.97 -13.18
C GLN A 36 -6.63 -3.91 -14.08
N HIS A 37 -6.39 -2.74 -13.50
CA HIS A 37 -5.66 -1.66 -14.15
C HIS A 37 -4.70 -1.03 -13.17
N SER A 38 -3.48 -0.76 -13.64
CA SER A 38 -2.42 -0.08 -12.89
C SER A 38 -2.01 1.21 -13.58
N HIS A 39 -1.56 2.18 -12.79
CA HIS A 39 -0.87 3.35 -13.30
C HIS A 39 0.19 3.79 -12.30
N ASP A 40 1.46 3.66 -12.68
CA ASP A 40 2.59 4.10 -11.88
C ASP A 40 2.82 5.60 -12.06
N TYR A 41 2.85 6.32 -10.95
CA TYR A 41 3.31 7.71 -10.87
C TYR A 41 4.81 7.79 -10.63
N PHE A 42 5.35 6.80 -9.95
CA PHE A 42 6.75 6.67 -9.63
C PHE A 42 7.14 5.19 -9.70
N CYS A 43 8.24 4.92 -10.39
CA CYS A 43 8.82 3.61 -10.52
C CYS A 43 10.35 3.76 -10.42
N ASP A 44 10.95 3.09 -9.47
CA ASP A 44 12.39 2.96 -9.31
C ASP A 44 12.73 1.47 -9.16
N GLU A 45 13.01 0.83 -10.29
CA GLU A 45 13.32 -0.60 -10.35
C GLU A 45 14.63 -0.95 -9.61
N GLU A 46 15.59 -0.01 -9.54
CA GLU A 46 16.85 -0.24 -8.85
C GLU A 46 16.67 -0.39 -7.34
N SER A 47 15.81 0.44 -6.76
CA SER A 47 15.47 0.38 -5.33
C SER A 47 14.23 -0.46 -5.03
N GLY A 48 13.48 -0.91 -6.04
CA GLY A 48 12.24 -1.68 -5.91
C GLY A 48 11.11 -0.89 -5.30
N HIS A 49 11.00 0.41 -5.64
CA HIS A 49 9.93 1.27 -5.13
C HIS A 49 8.95 1.66 -6.23
N TYR A 50 7.67 1.43 -5.95
CA TYR A 50 6.57 1.77 -6.87
C TYR A 50 5.48 2.52 -6.13
N ILE A 51 4.94 3.56 -6.77
CA ILE A 51 3.83 4.36 -6.23
C ILE A 51 2.84 4.60 -7.35
N GLY A 52 1.58 4.21 -7.12
CA GLY A 52 0.58 4.31 -8.15
C GLY A 52 -0.86 4.24 -7.67
N VAL A 53 -1.76 4.12 -8.65
CA VAL A 53 -3.17 3.81 -8.46
C VAL A 53 -3.49 2.49 -9.16
N TRP A 54 -4.32 1.70 -8.53
CA TRP A 54 -4.74 0.40 -9.03
C TRP A 54 -6.22 0.17 -8.75
N ASP A 55 -6.87 -0.56 -9.65
CA ASP A 55 -8.22 -1.06 -9.41
C ASP A 55 -8.40 -2.51 -9.85
N THR A 56 -9.47 -3.12 -9.33
CA THR A 56 -9.83 -4.51 -9.63
C THR A 56 -11.33 -4.73 -9.55
N THR A 57 -11.80 -5.75 -10.25
CA THR A 57 -13.11 -6.37 -10.04
C THR A 57 -13.05 -7.45 -8.96
N ASP A 58 -14.12 -8.25 -8.80
CA ASP A 58 -14.15 -9.41 -7.89
C ASP A 58 -12.97 -10.35 -8.14
N MET A 59 -12.30 -10.77 -7.07
CA MET A 59 -11.20 -11.74 -7.16
C MET A 59 -10.97 -12.46 -5.84
N VAL A 60 -10.30 -13.59 -5.92
CA VAL A 60 -9.63 -14.25 -4.79
C VAL A 60 -8.21 -14.56 -5.25
N GLU A 61 -7.22 -13.92 -4.62
CA GLU A 61 -5.81 -14.20 -4.92
C GLU A 61 -5.39 -15.59 -4.44
N ALA A 62 -4.29 -16.09 -4.99
CA ALA A 62 -3.65 -17.29 -4.45
C ALA A 62 -3.20 -17.02 -3.00
N ALA A 63 -3.47 -17.97 -2.10
CA ALA A 63 -3.07 -17.84 -0.70
C ALA A 63 -1.55 -18.04 -0.55
N GLY A 64 -0.93 -17.23 0.28
CA GLY A 64 0.51 -17.35 0.55
C GLY A 64 1.12 -16.15 1.28
N PRO A 65 2.44 -16.18 1.48
CA PRO A 65 3.15 -15.04 2.05
C PRO A 65 3.15 -13.87 1.07
N TYR A 66 2.81 -12.68 1.58
CA TYR A 66 2.77 -11.45 0.78
C TYR A 66 4.19 -11.06 0.33
N GLU A 67 4.33 -10.69 -0.93
CA GLU A 67 5.67 -10.59 -1.55
C GLU A 67 6.41 -9.29 -1.21
N PHE A 68 5.68 -8.23 -0.84
CA PHE A 68 6.24 -6.88 -0.65
C PHE A 68 5.82 -6.26 0.68
N GLU A 69 6.51 -5.18 1.07
CA GLU A 69 5.94 -4.19 1.97
C GLU A 69 5.01 -3.30 1.16
N GLU A 70 3.73 -3.29 1.44
CA GLU A 70 2.79 -2.45 0.71
C GLU A 70 1.92 -1.62 1.65
N PHE A 71 2.02 -0.30 1.52
CA PHE A 71 1.07 0.65 2.11
C PHE A 71 0.01 1.01 1.10
N MET A 72 -1.24 1.02 1.54
CA MET A 72 -2.40 1.27 0.68
C MET A 72 -3.37 2.27 1.28
N VAL A 73 -4.03 3.02 0.40
CA VAL A 73 -5.18 3.87 0.73
C VAL A 73 -6.37 3.44 -0.11
N VAL A 74 -7.43 2.95 0.51
CA VAL A 74 -8.65 2.57 -0.21
C VAL A 74 -9.39 3.84 -0.65
N LEU A 75 -9.60 4.01 -1.95
CA LEU A 75 -10.25 5.16 -2.56
C LEU A 75 -11.74 4.90 -2.82
N GLU A 76 -12.06 3.67 -3.23
CA GLU A 76 -13.42 3.23 -3.56
C GLU A 76 -13.55 1.74 -3.26
N GLY A 77 -14.73 1.31 -2.80
CA GLY A 77 -14.98 -0.07 -2.41
C GLY A 77 -14.45 -0.41 -1.01
N ARG A 78 -14.12 -1.67 -0.83
CA ARG A 78 -13.54 -2.20 0.42
C ARG A 78 -12.58 -3.33 0.11
N ALA A 79 -11.46 -3.39 0.79
CA ALA A 79 -10.52 -4.52 0.73
C ALA A 79 -10.80 -5.54 1.85
N GLN A 80 -10.62 -6.81 1.58
CA GLN A 80 -10.77 -7.89 2.56
C GLN A 80 -9.53 -8.79 2.50
N ILE A 81 -8.79 -8.84 3.61
CA ILE A 81 -7.55 -9.61 3.74
C ILE A 81 -7.76 -10.70 4.78
N LYS A 82 -7.71 -11.94 4.33
CA LYS A 82 -7.85 -13.13 5.19
C LYS A 82 -6.49 -13.58 5.70
N ASN A 83 -6.36 -13.72 7.00
CA ASN A 83 -5.24 -14.42 7.62
C ASN A 83 -5.39 -15.94 7.37
N ASN A 84 -4.41 -16.57 6.74
CA ASN A 84 -4.49 -17.99 6.39
C ASN A 84 -4.37 -18.92 7.59
N GLN A 85 -3.76 -18.48 8.69
CA GLN A 85 -3.59 -19.31 9.90
C GLN A 85 -4.83 -19.26 10.80
N THR A 86 -5.42 -18.06 10.97
CA THR A 86 -6.54 -17.86 11.89
C THR A 86 -7.91 -17.84 11.21
N ASN A 87 -7.96 -17.69 9.89
CA ASN A 87 -9.15 -17.42 9.08
C ASN A 87 -9.91 -16.12 9.44
N VAL A 88 -9.29 -15.23 10.20
CA VAL A 88 -9.85 -13.90 10.46
C VAL A 88 -9.73 -13.07 9.18
N ILE A 89 -10.77 -12.30 8.87
CA ILE A 89 -10.81 -11.39 7.73
C ILE A 89 -10.80 -9.95 8.25
N ASP A 90 -9.76 -9.22 7.91
CA ASP A 90 -9.69 -7.79 8.10
C ASP A 90 -10.38 -7.09 6.94
N THR A 91 -11.26 -6.14 7.23
CA THR A 91 -12.00 -5.37 6.23
C THR A 91 -11.63 -3.91 6.33
N ILE A 92 -11.17 -3.35 5.22
CA ILE A 92 -10.70 -1.97 5.11
C ILE A 92 -11.61 -1.23 4.12
N ASN A 93 -12.25 -0.15 4.57
CA ASN A 93 -13.23 0.59 3.79
C ASN A 93 -12.59 1.79 3.06
N ALA A 94 -13.33 2.35 2.10
CA ALA A 94 -12.93 3.59 1.45
C ALA A 94 -12.62 4.71 2.46
N GLY A 95 -11.51 5.42 2.26
CA GLY A 95 -10.97 6.44 3.15
C GLY A 95 -10.01 5.91 4.22
N GLU A 96 -9.96 4.60 4.44
CA GLU A 96 -9.01 3.97 5.34
C GLU A 96 -7.69 3.64 4.64
N SER A 97 -6.63 3.50 5.42
CA SER A 97 -5.30 3.14 4.95
C SER A 97 -4.72 2.01 5.79
N PHE A 98 -3.95 1.15 5.16
CA PHE A 98 -3.40 -0.05 5.81
C PHE A 98 -2.08 -0.48 5.17
N ILE A 99 -1.41 -1.40 5.84
CA ILE A 99 -0.17 -2.03 5.38
C ILE A 99 -0.35 -3.53 5.42
N ILE A 100 0.08 -4.20 4.36
CA ILE A 100 0.36 -5.63 4.37
C ILE A 100 1.88 -5.77 4.43
N PRO A 101 2.42 -6.25 5.55
CA PRO A 101 3.86 -6.47 5.67
C PRO A 101 4.33 -7.63 4.80
N LYS A 102 5.54 -7.52 4.27
CA LYS A 102 6.20 -8.60 3.53
C LYS A 102 6.29 -9.88 4.38
N GLY A 103 5.90 -11.00 3.78
CA GLY A 103 5.90 -12.31 4.45
C GLY A 103 4.65 -12.62 5.26
N TYR A 104 3.70 -11.71 5.37
CA TYR A 104 2.41 -11.99 6.01
C TYR A 104 1.64 -13.07 5.23
N ASP A 105 1.36 -14.20 5.86
CA ASP A 105 0.63 -15.32 5.24
C ASP A 105 -0.87 -15.00 5.18
N CYS A 106 -1.32 -14.54 4.01
CA CYS A 106 -2.67 -14.05 3.80
C CYS A 106 -3.24 -14.43 2.44
N GLN A 107 -4.50 -14.07 2.24
CA GLN A 107 -5.21 -14.19 0.99
C GLN A 107 -6.09 -12.96 0.80
N TRP A 108 -5.94 -12.25 -0.32
CA TRP A 108 -6.87 -11.19 -0.69
C TRP A 108 -8.16 -11.77 -1.22
N ILE A 109 -9.29 -11.38 -0.61
CA ILE A 109 -10.63 -11.75 -1.05
C ILE A 109 -11.35 -10.45 -1.40
N GLN A 110 -11.59 -10.21 -2.68
CA GLN A 110 -12.24 -9.00 -3.17
C GLN A 110 -13.65 -9.28 -3.62
N GLU A 111 -14.61 -8.67 -2.95
CA GLU A 111 -16.01 -8.64 -3.34
C GLU A 111 -16.35 -7.26 -3.94
N GLY A 112 -16.72 -7.23 -5.21
CA GLY A 112 -17.02 -6.00 -5.94
C GLY A 112 -15.78 -5.20 -6.32
N TYR A 113 -16.02 -4.04 -6.89
CA TYR A 113 -14.97 -3.14 -7.36
C TYR A 113 -14.19 -2.52 -6.20
N LEU A 114 -12.86 -2.45 -6.37
CA LEU A 114 -11.95 -1.75 -5.48
C LEU A 114 -11.04 -0.82 -6.29
N ARG A 115 -10.76 0.37 -5.74
CA ARG A 115 -9.68 1.24 -6.19
C ARG A 115 -8.84 1.70 -5.00
N LYS A 116 -7.53 1.69 -5.16
CA LYS A 116 -6.58 2.09 -4.12
C LYS A 116 -5.40 2.87 -4.69
N PHE A 117 -4.78 3.72 -3.86
CA PHE A 117 -3.37 4.06 -4.03
C PHE A 117 -2.52 2.97 -3.40
N TYR A 118 -1.34 2.74 -3.97
CA TYR A 118 -0.34 1.83 -3.43
C TYR A 118 1.04 2.48 -3.34
N VAL A 119 1.80 2.02 -2.37
CA VAL A 119 3.23 2.29 -2.20
C VAL A 119 3.89 0.96 -1.89
N ILE A 120 4.67 0.45 -2.81
CA ILE A 120 5.35 -0.84 -2.72
C ILE A 120 6.83 -0.64 -2.49
N ALA A 121 7.42 -1.46 -1.61
CA ALA A 121 8.84 -1.65 -1.47
C ALA A 121 9.18 -3.15 -1.57
N GLU A 122 9.72 -3.57 -2.72
CA GLU A 122 10.08 -4.97 -3.00
C GLU A 122 11.36 -5.38 -2.28
N ASN A 123 12.38 -4.53 -2.34
CA ASN A 123 13.74 -4.81 -1.87
C ASN A 123 13.91 -4.58 -0.36
N SER A 124 12.82 -4.54 0.39
CA SER A 124 12.92 -4.62 1.84
C SER A 124 13.55 -5.97 2.19
N ALA A 125 14.84 -5.95 2.53
CA ALA A 125 15.59 -7.16 2.83
C ALA A 125 14.90 -7.89 4.00
N VAL A 126 14.25 -8.98 3.69
CA VAL A 126 14.01 -10.02 4.70
C VAL A 126 15.35 -10.69 4.87
N GLU A 127 16.20 -10.18 5.77
CA GLU A 127 17.29 -11.00 6.26
C GLU A 127 16.65 -12.24 6.88
N SER A 128 16.97 -13.38 6.29
CA SER A 128 16.55 -14.70 6.70
C SER A 128 17.25 -15.07 8.02
N SER A 129 16.85 -14.45 9.10
CA SER A 129 17.25 -14.85 10.43
C SER A 129 16.03 -14.86 11.32
N GLU A 130 15.45 -16.06 11.45
CA GLU A 130 14.46 -16.48 12.44
C GLU A 130 13.14 -15.66 12.48
N PRO A 131 11.98 -16.32 12.61
CA PRO A 131 10.70 -15.65 12.78
C PRO A 131 10.58 -15.08 14.20
N GLU A 132 11.40 -14.10 14.52
CA GLU A 132 11.21 -13.31 15.73
C GLU A 132 10.12 -12.29 15.44
N ASN A 133 8.92 -12.60 15.89
CA ASN A 133 7.64 -11.97 15.66
C ASN A 133 7.08 -12.26 14.24
N ALA A 134 6.43 -13.41 14.11
CA ALA A 134 5.56 -13.69 12.99
C ALA A 134 4.64 -12.48 12.77
N ILE A 135 4.77 -11.82 11.61
CA ILE A 135 3.88 -10.75 11.21
C ILE A 135 2.48 -11.36 11.17
N SER A 136 1.65 -11.01 12.15
CA SER A 136 0.42 -11.73 12.41
C SER A 136 -0.83 -11.03 11.92
N ASN A 137 -0.70 -9.79 11.44
CA ASN A 137 -1.87 -8.97 11.12
C ASN A 137 -1.58 -7.94 10.03
N VAL A 138 -2.62 -7.59 9.30
CA VAL A 138 -2.71 -6.31 8.58
C VAL A 138 -2.64 -5.16 9.57
N ILE A 139 -1.93 -4.10 9.23
CA ILE A 139 -1.81 -2.92 10.09
C ILE A 139 -2.70 -1.82 9.53
N ILE A 140 -3.86 -1.62 10.16
CA ILE A 140 -4.80 -0.56 9.79
C ILE A 140 -4.40 0.72 10.52
N LEU A 141 -4.19 1.81 9.77
CA LEU A 141 -3.85 3.09 10.36
C LEU A 141 -5.10 3.77 10.92
N PRO A 142 -5.01 4.38 12.12
CA PRO A 142 -6.14 5.09 12.71
C PRO A 142 -6.73 6.13 11.76
N ASN A 143 -8.06 6.24 11.75
CA ASN A 143 -8.78 7.14 10.85
C ASN A 143 -9.27 8.42 11.54
N ASP A 144 -9.20 8.49 12.86
CA ASP A 144 -9.79 9.56 13.66
C ASP A 144 -8.88 10.78 13.77
N GLY A 145 -9.47 11.98 13.64
CA GLY A 145 -8.77 13.26 13.68
C GLY A 145 -8.11 13.64 15.02
N ASP A 146 -8.30 12.83 16.07
CA ASP A 146 -7.75 13.04 17.41
C ASP A 146 -6.46 12.26 17.68
N VAL A 147 -5.96 11.51 16.70
CA VAL A 147 -4.71 10.76 16.85
C VAL A 147 -3.51 11.70 16.76
N GLU A 148 -2.64 11.64 17.76
CA GLU A 148 -1.35 12.34 17.73
C GLU A 148 -0.41 11.72 16.67
N SER A 149 0.59 12.49 16.23
CA SER A 149 1.58 12.00 15.29
C SER A 149 2.28 10.76 15.83
N GLN A 150 2.21 9.65 15.09
CA GLN A 150 2.85 8.39 15.47
C GLN A 150 3.32 7.59 14.27
N VAL A 151 4.40 6.86 14.44
CA VAL A 151 4.78 5.77 13.54
C VAL A 151 3.91 4.57 13.88
N SER A 152 3.14 4.10 12.90
CA SER A 152 2.25 2.94 13.06
C SER A 152 2.92 1.64 12.63
N TYR A 153 3.87 1.73 11.71
CA TYR A 153 4.63 0.61 11.20
C TYR A 153 6.05 1.02 10.80
N GLN A 154 7.01 0.14 11.09
CA GLN A 154 8.36 0.18 10.56
C GLN A 154 8.82 -1.25 10.32
N ASN A 155 9.35 -1.54 9.14
CA ASN A 155 9.91 -2.86 8.86
C ASN A 155 11.26 -3.06 9.57
N ASN A 156 11.73 -4.31 9.64
CA ASN A 156 12.93 -4.67 10.40
C ASN A 156 14.21 -3.94 9.92
N SER A 157 14.31 -3.66 8.62
CA SER A 157 15.46 -2.92 8.07
C SER A 157 15.38 -1.40 8.28
N GLY A 158 14.22 -0.89 8.72
CA GLY A 158 13.99 0.53 8.94
C GLY A 158 13.91 1.37 7.67
N ASN A 159 13.87 0.74 6.50
CA ASN A 159 13.80 1.43 5.21
C ASN A 159 12.37 1.67 4.71
N PHE A 160 11.38 1.03 5.34
CA PHE A 160 9.97 1.30 5.10
C PHE A 160 9.28 1.67 6.41
N THR A 161 8.70 2.86 6.44
CA THR A 161 8.02 3.40 7.63
C THR A 161 6.72 4.06 7.22
N ALA A 162 5.64 3.76 7.93
CA ALA A 162 4.36 4.40 7.74
C ALA A 162 3.73 4.84 9.06
N GLY A 163 2.94 5.90 9.01
CA GLY A 163 2.30 6.43 10.21
C GLY A 163 1.41 7.62 9.91
N ILE A 164 0.95 8.23 10.99
CA ILE A 164 0.12 9.43 10.94
C ILE A 164 0.95 10.62 11.41
N TYR A 165 0.82 11.70 10.67
CA TYR A 165 1.39 12.99 11.04
C TYR A 165 0.27 14.02 11.20
N LYS A 166 0.24 14.68 12.36
CA LYS A 166 -0.64 15.81 12.66
C LYS A 166 0.25 17.03 12.89
N GLY A 167 0.21 17.99 12.01
CA GLY A 167 1.05 19.19 12.11
C GLY A 167 0.32 20.43 11.64
N ASN A 168 0.69 21.60 12.20
CA ASN A 168 0.42 22.88 11.60
C ASN A 168 1.48 23.12 10.53
N VAL A 169 1.06 23.12 9.27
CA VAL A 169 1.94 23.21 8.10
C VAL A 169 2.49 24.63 7.87
N GLU A 170 2.15 25.58 8.73
CA GLU A 170 2.54 26.99 8.51
C GLU A 170 4.05 27.27 8.55
N GLU A 171 4.90 26.36 9.03
CA GLU A 171 6.31 26.70 9.26
C GLU A 171 7.36 25.63 8.92
N SER A 172 6.99 24.47 8.39
CA SER A 172 8.03 23.52 7.98
C SER A 172 8.15 23.47 6.47
N PRO A 173 9.21 24.07 5.89
CA PRO A 173 9.54 23.75 4.51
C PRO A 173 9.65 22.23 4.44
N ILE A 174 9.05 21.63 3.40
CA ILE A 174 9.27 20.20 3.11
C ILE A 174 10.79 20.05 2.99
N ALA A 175 11.42 19.62 4.07
CA ALA A 175 12.87 19.43 4.06
C ALA A 175 13.15 18.38 2.99
N LEU A 176 14.01 18.70 2.04
CA LEU A 176 14.46 17.77 1.01
C LEU A 176 14.96 16.51 1.72
N SER A 177 14.16 15.47 1.66
CA SER A 177 14.45 14.19 2.28
C SER A 177 15.38 13.39 1.37
N LYS A 178 16.29 12.61 1.94
CA LYS A 178 17.04 11.61 1.20
C LYS A 178 16.20 10.36 0.88
N HIS A 179 14.94 10.36 1.30
CA HIS A 179 14.02 9.24 1.18
C HIS A 179 12.81 9.63 0.35
N HIS A 180 12.24 8.69 -0.38
CA HIS A 180 10.94 8.84 -1.02
C HIS A 180 9.87 9.00 0.07
N ARG A 181 8.90 9.88 -0.16
CA ARG A 181 7.78 10.10 0.75
C ARG A 181 6.49 10.14 -0.03
N PHE A 182 5.56 9.28 0.36
CA PHE A 182 4.17 9.38 -0.04
C PHE A 182 3.40 10.10 1.08
N ILE A 183 2.63 11.12 0.72
CA ILE A 183 1.79 11.88 1.67
C ILE A 183 0.35 11.84 1.19
N TYR A 184 -0.53 11.28 2.01
CA TYR A 184 -1.97 11.30 1.80
C TYR A 184 -2.62 12.23 2.82
N ILE A 185 -3.30 13.27 2.32
CA ILE A 185 -3.92 14.28 3.17
C ILE A 185 -5.36 13.85 3.47
N LYS A 186 -5.61 13.45 4.71
CA LYS A 186 -6.96 13.08 5.17
C LYS A 186 -7.77 14.33 5.51
N GLN A 187 -7.15 15.36 6.05
CA GLN A 187 -7.82 16.61 6.45
C GLN A 187 -6.85 17.79 6.34
N GLY A 188 -7.31 18.91 5.80
CA GLY A 188 -6.49 20.09 5.58
C GLY A 188 -5.97 20.21 4.16
N SER A 189 -4.86 20.92 3.98
CA SER A 189 -4.17 21.12 2.70
C SER A 189 -2.67 21.25 2.91
N LEU A 190 -1.88 20.93 1.90
CA LEU A 190 -0.45 21.20 1.80
C LEU A 190 -0.23 22.53 1.10
#